data_367173a55dea75f58a6f55c3035307b6
#
_entry.id   367173a55dea75f58a6f55c3035307b6
#
_cell.length_a   1.000
_cell.length_b   1.000
_cell.length_c   1.000
_cell.angle_alpha   90.00
_cell.angle_beta   90.00
_cell.angle_gamma   90.00
#
_symmetry.space_group_name_H-M   'P 1'
#
loop_
_entity.id
_entity.type
_entity.pdbx_description
1 polymer ?
#
loop_
_entity_poly.entity_id
_entity_poly.type
_entity_poly.pdbx_seq_one_letter_code
_entity_poly.pdbx_strand_id
1 'polypeptide(L)'
;MDKMTSLYLAQSYRDSWDDYSRSLVRGDFPHWDYIVLTASNEQQAECFRAQLEQREAAGYLPLGTHFSVIPDPEGKRVGSGGATLGVIRHIAQVTGKPDFAGLRILVIHSGGDSKRVPQYSALGKLFSPVPHELPGGRAATLFDEFLIGMSSVPSRIPEGMLLLSGDVLLLFNPLQIGDPGTDACALSFKESVDIGKNHGVFLRGSNGLVKKFLHKQTVASLNACGA
;
A
#
# COMPACT_ATOMS: atom_id res chain seq x y z
N MET A 1 -19.39 11.30 -9.50
CA MET A 1 -18.09 12.01 -9.43
C MET A 1 -18.16 13.17 -10.40
N ASP A 2 -17.79 14.37 -9.98
CA ASP A 2 -17.82 15.53 -10.87
C ASP A 2 -16.68 15.48 -11.90
N LYS A 3 -16.80 16.30 -12.97
CA LYS A 3 -15.85 16.31 -14.08
C LYS A 3 -14.42 16.72 -13.65
N MET A 4 -14.30 17.63 -12.70
CA MET A 4 -12.99 18.11 -12.24
C MET A 4 -12.26 17.04 -11.45
N THR A 5 -12.97 16.36 -10.55
CA THR A 5 -12.45 15.21 -9.81
C THR A 5 -11.99 14.09 -10.76
N SER A 6 -12.78 13.79 -11.80
CA SER A 6 -12.41 12.78 -12.81
C SER A 6 -11.14 13.16 -13.56
N LEU A 7 -11.01 14.41 -13.99
CA LEU A 7 -9.81 14.91 -14.68
C LEU A 7 -8.59 14.87 -13.77
N TYR A 8 -8.75 15.30 -12.53
CA TYR A 8 -7.68 15.27 -11.54
C TYR A 8 -7.16 13.85 -11.29
N LEU A 9 -8.05 12.90 -11.07
CA LEU A 9 -7.68 11.50 -10.85
C LEU A 9 -7.04 10.87 -12.10
N ALA A 10 -7.56 11.17 -13.29
CA ALA A 10 -6.98 10.71 -14.54
C ALA A 10 -5.55 11.26 -14.76
N GLN A 11 -5.32 12.53 -14.44
CA GLN A 11 -3.99 13.13 -14.52
C GLN A 11 -3.05 12.51 -13.47
N SER A 12 -3.51 12.36 -12.23
CA SER A 12 -2.73 11.73 -11.16
C SER A 12 -2.30 10.31 -11.54
N TYR A 13 -3.17 9.54 -12.19
CA TYR A 13 -2.85 8.20 -12.67
C TYR A 13 -1.78 8.24 -13.78
N ARG A 14 -1.90 9.17 -14.73
CA ARG A 14 -0.90 9.35 -15.81
C ARG A 14 0.47 9.70 -15.24
N ASP A 15 0.53 10.64 -14.31
CA ASP A 15 1.77 11.05 -13.66
C ASP A 15 2.41 9.85 -12.93
N SER A 16 1.61 9.07 -12.22
CA SER A 16 2.07 7.85 -11.55
C SER A 16 2.57 6.79 -12.54
N TRP A 17 1.89 6.62 -13.68
CA TRP A 17 2.32 5.72 -14.74
C TRP A 17 3.65 6.15 -15.35
N ASP A 18 3.83 7.44 -15.60
CA ASP A 18 5.09 7.99 -16.13
C ASP A 18 6.24 7.75 -15.17
N ASP A 19 6.04 7.97 -13.88
CA ASP A 19 7.04 7.72 -12.84
C ASP A 19 7.34 6.22 -12.69
N TYR A 20 6.31 5.36 -12.71
CA TYR A 20 6.50 3.91 -12.74
C TYR A 20 7.33 3.49 -13.96
N SER A 21 6.99 3.99 -15.16
CA SER A 21 7.69 3.64 -16.40
C SER A 21 9.16 4.07 -16.36
N ARG A 22 9.45 5.23 -15.76
CA ARG A 22 10.84 5.70 -15.53
C ARG A 22 11.59 4.79 -14.56
N SER A 23 10.93 4.35 -13.48
CA SER A 23 11.53 3.48 -12.48
C SER A 23 11.93 2.11 -13.01
N LEU A 24 11.31 1.64 -14.11
CA LEU A 24 11.65 0.37 -14.76
C LEU A 24 12.96 0.43 -15.56
N VAL A 25 13.40 1.64 -15.98
CA VAL A 25 14.54 1.81 -16.91
C VAL A 25 15.66 2.68 -16.35
N ARG A 26 15.44 3.34 -15.21
CA ARG A 26 16.37 4.27 -14.59
C ARG A 26 16.63 3.89 -13.14
N GLY A 27 17.81 3.36 -12.86
CA GLY A 27 18.22 3.00 -11.48
C GLY A 27 18.48 4.22 -10.58
N ASP A 28 18.65 5.42 -11.14
CA ASP A 28 18.80 6.69 -10.43
C ASP A 28 17.46 7.38 -10.12
N PHE A 29 16.34 6.81 -10.60
CA PHE A 29 15.02 7.35 -10.30
C PHE A 29 14.64 7.08 -8.82
N PRO A 30 13.97 8.02 -8.13
CA PRO A 30 13.51 7.80 -6.77
C PRO A 30 12.63 6.54 -6.68
N HIS A 31 13.01 5.58 -5.85
CA HIS A 31 12.34 4.29 -5.71
C HIS A 31 12.20 3.89 -4.24
N TRP A 32 11.39 2.88 -3.99
CA TRP A 32 11.35 2.20 -2.71
C TRP A 32 12.60 1.34 -2.55
N ASP A 33 13.31 1.45 -1.43
CA ASP A 33 14.44 0.56 -1.15
C ASP A 33 13.94 -0.87 -0.95
N TYR A 34 12.79 -1.01 -0.28
CA TYR A 34 12.13 -2.30 -0.05
C TYR A 34 10.63 -2.22 -0.31
N ILE A 35 10.09 -3.22 -1.02
CA ILE A 35 8.66 -3.50 -1.09
C ILE A 35 8.41 -4.88 -0.48
N VAL A 36 7.66 -4.92 0.62
CA VAL A 36 7.43 -6.13 1.40
C VAL A 36 5.96 -6.52 1.37
N LEU A 37 5.68 -7.73 0.89
CA LEU A 37 4.34 -8.32 0.91
C LEU A 37 4.22 -9.21 2.14
N THR A 38 3.12 -9.07 2.90
CA THR A 38 2.82 -10.05 3.94
C THR A 38 1.87 -11.11 3.43
N ALA A 39 2.01 -12.35 3.86
CA ALA A 39 1.19 -13.47 3.46
C ALA A 39 0.64 -14.20 4.69
N SER A 40 -0.51 -14.86 4.56
CA SER A 40 -1.17 -15.56 5.68
C SER A 40 -0.47 -16.88 6.08
N ASN A 41 0.35 -17.45 5.19
CA ASN A 41 1.10 -18.68 5.38
C ASN A 41 2.16 -18.84 4.29
N GLU A 42 3.00 -19.88 4.42
CA GLU A 42 4.11 -20.13 3.49
C GLU A 42 3.62 -20.46 2.07
N GLN A 43 2.53 -21.22 1.92
CA GLN A 43 2.00 -21.55 0.59
C GLN A 43 1.59 -20.29 -0.19
N GLN A 44 0.91 -19.35 0.48
CA GLN A 44 0.57 -18.07 -0.13
C GLN A 44 1.83 -17.24 -0.42
N ALA A 45 2.83 -17.28 0.45
CA ALA A 45 4.09 -16.59 0.23
C ALA A 45 4.84 -17.13 -0.99
N GLU A 46 4.87 -18.45 -1.19
CA GLU A 46 5.45 -19.09 -2.40
C GLU A 46 4.73 -18.62 -3.67
N CYS A 47 3.40 -18.57 -3.65
CA CYS A 47 2.62 -18.04 -4.78
C CYS A 47 2.98 -16.56 -5.06
N PHE A 48 3.16 -15.75 -4.04
CA PHE A 48 3.55 -14.34 -4.21
C PHE A 48 4.98 -14.21 -4.77
N ARG A 49 5.93 -15.02 -4.30
CA ARG A 49 7.30 -15.05 -4.84
C ARG A 49 7.29 -15.39 -6.32
N ALA A 50 6.56 -16.44 -6.73
CA ALA A 50 6.42 -16.82 -8.13
C ALA A 50 5.82 -15.69 -8.99
N GLN A 51 4.87 -14.91 -8.47
CA GLN A 51 4.32 -13.75 -9.16
C GLN A 51 5.33 -12.59 -9.28
N LEU A 52 6.18 -12.40 -8.28
CA LEU A 52 7.26 -11.41 -8.34
C LEU A 52 8.35 -11.84 -9.34
N GLU A 53 8.78 -13.09 -9.31
CA GLU A 53 9.76 -13.64 -10.25
C GLU A 53 9.32 -13.50 -11.72
N GLN A 54 8.05 -13.77 -12.02
CA GLN A 54 7.50 -13.57 -13.36
C GLN A 54 7.56 -12.10 -13.79
N ARG A 55 7.27 -11.17 -12.89
CA ARG A 55 7.33 -9.74 -13.18
C ARG A 55 8.76 -9.23 -13.32
N GLU A 56 9.67 -9.73 -12.52
CA GLU A 56 11.10 -9.43 -12.62
C GLU A 56 11.64 -9.88 -13.97
N ALA A 57 11.38 -11.14 -14.35
CA ALA A 57 11.79 -11.69 -15.64
C ALA A 57 11.19 -10.92 -16.84
N ALA A 58 10.00 -10.33 -16.67
CA ALA A 58 9.33 -9.51 -17.69
C ALA A 58 9.76 -8.02 -17.65
N GLY A 59 10.60 -7.60 -16.71
CA GLY A 59 11.03 -6.20 -16.56
C GLY A 59 9.93 -5.26 -16.05
N TYR A 60 9.01 -5.76 -15.24
CA TYR A 60 7.88 -5.00 -14.69
C TYR A 60 8.08 -4.58 -13.23
N LEU A 61 9.25 -4.82 -12.65
CA LEU A 61 9.59 -4.36 -11.32
C LEU A 61 10.55 -3.17 -11.38
N PRO A 62 10.37 -2.14 -10.51
CA PRO A 62 11.26 -0.99 -10.44
C PRO A 62 12.70 -1.38 -10.16
N LEU A 63 13.64 -0.76 -10.87
CA LEU A 63 15.07 -0.96 -10.65
C LEU A 63 15.50 -0.43 -9.28
N GLY A 64 16.43 -1.14 -8.64
CA GLY A 64 16.96 -0.76 -7.32
C GLY A 64 16.06 -1.09 -6.12
N THR A 65 14.85 -1.60 -6.37
CA THR A 65 13.91 -2.01 -5.31
C THR A 65 14.10 -3.49 -4.94
N HIS A 66 14.24 -3.77 -3.65
CA HIS A 66 14.27 -5.13 -3.13
C HIS A 66 12.85 -5.60 -2.76
N PHE A 67 12.43 -6.73 -3.33
CA PHE A 67 11.14 -7.34 -3.02
C PHE A 67 11.29 -8.50 -2.04
N SER A 68 10.42 -8.53 -1.04
CA SER A 68 10.39 -9.61 -0.04
C SER A 68 8.95 -10.05 0.22
N VAL A 69 8.77 -11.32 0.56
CA VAL A 69 7.48 -11.87 0.98
C VAL A 69 7.64 -12.53 2.33
N ILE A 70 6.85 -12.09 3.31
CA ILE A 70 6.92 -12.54 4.70
C ILE A 70 5.59 -13.20 5.08
N PRO A 71 5.57 -14.51 5.34
CA PRO A 71 4.40 -15.21 5.83
C PRO A 71 4.16 -14.94 7.32
N ASP A 72 2.92 -15.08 7.75
CA ASP A 72 2.61 -15.18 9.16
C ASP A 72 3.31 -16.40 9.78
N PRO A 73 3.92 -16.25 10.98
CA PRO A 73 4.73 -17.30 11.58
C PRO A 73 3.89 -18.56 11.85
N GLU A 74 4.36 -19.72 11.41
CA GLU A 74 3.70 -21.02 11.54
C GLU A 74 2.27 -21.06 10.97
N GLY A 75 1.94 -20.16 10.03
CA GLY A 75 0.59 -20.00 9.50
C GLY A 75 -0.43 -19.47 10.52
N LYS A 76 0.03 -19.00 11.67
CA LYS A 76 -0.82 -18.41 12.71
C LYS A 76 -1.01 -16.93 12.46
N ARG A 77 -2.25 -16.48 12.33
CA ARG A 77 -2.58 -15.09 12.11
C ARG A 77 -2.11 -14.20 13.25
N VAL A 78 -1.22 -13.28 12.95
CA VAL A 78 -0.71 -12.30 13.92
C VAL A 78 -1.37 -10.92 13.76
N GLY A 79 -2.25 -10.77 12.78
CA GLY A 79 -2.87 -9.48 12.43
C GLY A 79 -1.89 -8.50 11.79
N SER A 80 -2.41 -7.35 11.32
CA SER A 80 -1.57 -6.35 10.64
C SER A 80 -0.43 -5.83 11.51
N GLY A 81 -0.67 -5.59 12.80
CA GLY A 81 0.36 -5.15 13.74
C GLY A 81 1.49 -6.17 13.90
N GLY A 82 1.14 -7.45 14.11
CA GLY A 82 2.13 -8.53 14.21
C GLY A 82 2.89 -8.74 12.91
N ALA A 83 2.21 -8.67 11.78
CA ALA A 83 2.85 -8.75 10.47
C ALA A 83 3.81 -7.57 10.23
N THR A 84 3.46 -6.34 10.64
CA THR A 84 4.36 -5.19 10.59
C THR A 84 5.61 -5.43 11.44
N LEU A 85 5.49 -5.98 12.66
CA LEU A 85 6.66 -6.34 13.47
C LEU A 85 7.53 -7.41 12.78
N GLY A 86 6.91 -8.36 12.07
CA GLY A 86 7.63 -9.33 11.23
C GLY A 86 8.45 -8.64 10.14
N VAL A 87 7.86 -7.66 9.46
CA VAL A 87 8.56 -6.85 8.44
C VAL A 87 9.73 -6.09 9.06
N ILE A 88 9.52 -5.43 10.20
CA ILE A 88 10.57 -4.69 10.91
C ILE A 88 11.77 -5.58 11.22
N ARG A 89 11.54 -6.78 11.76
CA ARG A 89 12.59 -7.76 12.03
C ARG A 89 13.32 -8.18 10.75
N HIS A 90 12.57 -8.45 9.69
CA HIS A 90 13.16 -8.84 8.40
C HIS A 90 14.08 -7.75 7.87
N ILE A 91 13.63 -6.50 7.83
CA ILE A 91 14.43 -5.36 7.35
C ILE A 91 15.70 -5.23 8.22
N ALA A 92 15.57 -5.29 9.55
CA ALA A 92 16.73 -5.24 10.44
C ALA A 92 17.74 -6.38 10.16
N GLN A 93 17.25 -7.58 9.86
CA GLN A 93 18.10 -8.74 9.52
C GLN A 93 18.84 -8.56 8.18
N VAL A 94 18.13 -8.14 7.12
CA VAL A 94 18.72 -8.02 5.79
C VAL A 94 19.64 -6.80 5.64
N THR A 95 19.38 -5.74 6.41
CA THR A 95 20.20 -4.52 6.37
C THR A 95 21.33 -4.53 7.41
N GLY A 96 21.22 -5.36 8.45
CA GLY A 96 22.11 -5.32 9.61
C GLY A 96 21.97 -4.06 10.47
N LYS A 97 20.91 -3.25 10.27
CA LYS A 97 20.66 -2.00 10.99
C LYS A 97 19.49 -2.17 11.96
N PRO A 98 19.55 -1.55 13.14
CA PRO A 98 18.46 -1.62 14.13
C PRO A 98 17.28 -0.68 13.80
N ASP A 99 17.44 0.24 12.85
CA ASP A 99 16.50 1.26 12.46
C ASP A 99 16.30 1.31 10.94
N PHE A 100 15.46 2.21 10.48
CA PHE A 100 15.13 2.43 9.06
C PHE A 100 15.73 3.72 8.52
N ALA A 101 16.69 4.32 9.20
CA ALA A 101 17.28 5.59 8.80
C ALA A 101 17.79 5.50 7.34
N GLY A 102 17.34 6.42 6.53
CA GLY A 102 17.65 6.50 5.11
C GLY A 102 16.96 5.46 4.23
N LEU A 103 16.00 4.67 4.73
CA LEU A 103 15.27 3.67 3.95
C LEU A 103 13.83 4.09 3.70
N ARG A 104 13.35 3.87 2.47
CA ARG A 104 11.96 4.00 2.05
C ARG A 104 11.38 2.61 1.89
N ILE A 105 10.42 2.26 2.72
CA ILE A 105 9.87 0.90 2.80
C ILE A 105 8.38 0.95 2.51
N LEU A 106 7.93 0.18 1.52
CA LEU A 106 6.51 -0.04 1.25
C LEU A 106 6.11 -1.42 1.76
N VAL A 107 5.12 -1.48 2.64
CA VAL A 107 4.56 -2.73 3.14
C VAL A 107 3.12 -2.88 2.63
N ILE A 108 2.84 -3.99 1.95
CA ILE A 108 1.50 -4.31 1.48
C ILE A 108 0.98 -5.51 2.29
N HIS A 109 0.05 -5.23 3.19
CA HIS A 109 -0.62 -6.26 3.99
C HIS A 109 -1.64 -7.01 3.15
N SER A 110 -1.26 -8.16 2.62
CA SER A 110 -2.09 -8.96 1.71
C SER A 110 -2.50 -10.33 2.24
N GLY A 111 -2.19 -10.62 3.50
CA GLY A 111 -2.64 -11.82 4.18
C GLY A 111 -4.16 -11.83 4.38
N GLY A 112 -4.80 -12.98 4.11
CA GLY A 112 -6.24 -13.14 4.32
C GLY A 112 -6.80 -14.32 3.52
N ASP A 113 -7.94 -14.88 3.97
CA ASP A 113 -8.53 -16.10 3.38
C ASP A 113 -9.30 -15.84 2.08
N SER A 114 -9.44 -14.59 1.65
CA SER A 114 -10.23 -14.20 0.46
C SER A 114 -11.63 -14.83 0.40
N LYS A 115 -12.29 -15.05 1.54
CA LYS A 115 -13.56 -15.81 1.68
C LYS A 115 -14.68 -15.34 0.75
N ARG A 116 -14.69 -14.07 0.36
CA ARG A 116 -15.70 -13.50 -0.56
C ARG A 116 -15.40 -13.78 -2.02
N VAL A 117 -14.19 -14.16 -2.33
CA VAL A 117 -13.69 -14.46 -3.70
C VAL A 117 -12.80 -15.70 -3.62
N PRO A 118 -13.39 -16.88 -3.39
CA PRO A 118 -12.66 -18.11 -3.07
C PRO A 118 -11.70 -18.55 -4.19
N GLN A 119 -11.96 -18.17 -5.44
CA GLN A 119 -11.06 -18.40 -6.57
C GLN A 119 -9.68 -17.75 -6.40
N TYR A 120 -9.57 -16.72 -5.53
CA TYR A 120 -8.30 -16.05 -5.22
C TYR A 120 -7.73 -16.43 -3.84
N SER A 121 -8.23 -17.49 -3.22
CA SER A 121 -7.76 -17.91 -1.89
C SER A 121 -6.28 -18.27 -1.88
N ALA A 122 -5.80 -18.94 -2.91
CA ALA A 122 -4.40 -19.36 -3.03
C ALA A 122 -3.46 -18.18 -3.34
N LEU A 123 -3.81 -17.37 -4.35
CA LEU A 123 -2.99 -16.23 -4.80
C LEU A 123 -3.21 -14.96 -3.99
N GLY A 124 -4.23 -14.95 -3.08
CA GLY A 124 -4.67 -13.73 -2.43
C GLY A 124 -5.27 -12.73 -3.41
N LYS A 125 -5.93 -11.69 -2.90
CA LYS A 125 -6.56 -10.65 -3.73
C LYS A 125 -5.55 -9.76 -4.44
N LEU A 126 -4.33 -9.67 -3.93
CA LEU A 126 -3.30 -8.76 -4.42
C LEU A 126 -2.97 -9.00 -5.90
N PHE A 127 -2.93 -10.26 -6.32
CA PHE A 127 -2.66 -10.64 -7.71
C PHE A 127 -3.93 -10.97 -8.50
N SER A 128 -5.11 -10.58 -8.00
CA SER A 128 -6.33 -10.70 -8.79
C SER A 128 -6.36 -9.65 -9.91
N PRO A 129 -6.86 -10.04 -11.11
CA PRO A 129 -6.97 -9.10 -12.21
C PRO A 129 -7.97 -8.00 -11.87
N VAL A 130 -7.67 -6.80 -12.32
CA VAL A 130 -8.59 -5.67 -12.35
C VAL A 130 -9.17 -5.51 -13.75
N PRO A 131 -10.41 -4.99 -13.90
CA PRO A 131 -11.11 -5.01 -15.19
C PRO A 131 -10.68 -3.87 -16.11
N HIS A 132 -9.37 -3.68 -16.27
CA HIS A 132 -8.81 -2.75 -17.25
C HIS A 132 -7.40 -3.17 -17.68
N GLU A 133 -6.94 -2.59 -18.78
CA GLU A 133 -5.59 -2.75 -19.30
C GLU A 133 -4.72 -1.56 -18.88
N LEU A 134 -3.46 -1.83 -18.57
CA LEU A 134 -2.46 -0.80 -18.38
C LEU A 134 -2.18 -0.07 -19.70
N PRO A 135 -1.64 1.16 -19.68
CA PRO A 135 -1.35 1.91 -20.91
C PRO A 135 -0.51 1.16 -21.94
N GLY A 136 0.26 0.14 -21.55
CA GLY A 136 1.00 -0.77 -22.44
C GLY A 136 0.20 -1.93 -23.00
N GLY A 137 -1.12 -2.01 -22.80
CA GLY A 137 -2.01 -3.07 -23.29
C GLY A 137 -1.94 -4.38 -22.47
N ARG A 138 -1.20 -4.42 -21.37
CA ARG A 138 -1.13 -5.58 -20.48
C ARG A 138 -2.30 -5.56 -19.47
N ALA A 139 -2.90 -6.73 -19.24
CA ALA A 139 -3.86 -6.88 -18.15
C ALA A 139 -3.21 -6.53 -16.81
N ALA A 140 -3.92 -5.73 -16.02
CA ALA A 140 -3.45 -5.30 -14.70
C ALA A 140 -3.93 -6.27 -13.60
N THR A 141 -3.13 -6.36 -12.54
CA THR A 141 -3.58 -6.89 -11.25
C THR A 141 -3.59 -5.77 -10.22
N LEU A 142 -4.20 -6.00 -9.07
CA LEU A 142 -4.21 -5.00 -8.00
C LEU A 142 -2.77 -4.67 -7.53
N PHE A 143 -1.85 -5.64 -7.56
CA PHE A 143 -0.44 -5.40 -7.27
C PHE A 143 0.22 -4.44 -8.26
N ASP A 144 -0.07 -4.58 -9.55
CA ASP A 144 0.45 -3.67 -10.58
C ASP A 144 -0.05 -2.24 -10.34
N GLU A 145 -1.31 -2.08 -9.94
CA GLU A 145 -1.89 -0.79 -9.57
C GLU A 145 -1.23 -0.18 -8.34
N PHE A 146 -0.85 -0.98 -7.34
CA PHE A 146 -0.08 -0.47 -6.20
C PHE A 146 1.31 0.00 -6.62
N LEU A 147 2.02 -0.74 -7.48
CA LEU A 147 3.32 -0.31 -7.97
C LEU A 147 3.22 1.03 -8.71
N ILE A 148 2.22 1.18 -9.57
CA ILE A 148 1.99 2.42 -10.31
C ILE A 148 1.62 3.55 -9.34
N GLY A 149 0.58 3.35 -8.54
CA GLY A 149 0.06 4.40 -7.66
C GLY A 149 1.04 4.88 -6.59
N MET A 150 2.01 4.03 -6.21
CA MET A 150 3.00 4.36 -5.18
C MET A 150 4.37 4.75 -5.74
N SER A 151 4.56 4.78 -7.07
CA SER A 151 5.87 5.04 -7.69
C SER A 151 6.36 6.47 -7.52
N SER A 152 5.47 7.44 -7.40
CA SER A 152 5.83 8.86 -7.16
C SER A 152 6.11 9.19 -5.69
N VAL A 153 5.70 8.33 -4.75
CA VAL A 153 5.82 8.60 -3.30
C VAL A 153 7.27 8.71 -2.83
N PRO A 154 8.22 7.86 -3.29
CA PRO A 154 9.62 7.96 -2.87
C PRO A 154 10.28 9.32 -3.13
N SER A 155 9.79 10.07 -4.11
CA SER A 155 10.28 11.43 -4.38
C SER A 155 9.79 12.47 -3.38
N ARG A 156 8.84 12.11 -2.51
CA ARG A 156 8.14 13.01 -1.57
C ARG A 156 8.49 12.76 -0.10
N ILE A 157 9.10 11.63 0.19
CA ILE A 157 9.51 11.26 1.55
C ILE A 157 11.01 10.97 1.56
N PRO A 158 11.76 11.47 2.54
CA PRO A 158 13.19 11.21 2.65
C PRO A 158 13.45 9.75 3.09
N GLU A 159 12.65 9.25 4.01
CA GLU A 159 12.74 7.92 4.62
C GLU A 159 11.43 7.55 5.29
N GLY A 160 11.28 6.31 5.70
CA GLY A 160 10.14 5.83 6.48
C GLY A 160 9.44 4.62 5.88
N MET A 161 8.38 4.19 6.56
CA MET A 161 7.59 3.02 6.19
C MET A 161 6.16 3.42 5.87
N LEU A 162 5.71 3.13 4.64
CA LEU A 162 4.31 3.25 4.23
C LEU A 162 3.62 1.89 4.35
N LEU A 163 2.51 1.84 5.09
CA LEU A 163 1.71 0.63 5.26
C LEU A 163 0.43 0.72 4.42
N LEU A 164 0.21 -0.26 3.57
CA LEU A 164 -1.00 -0.38 2.75
C LEU A 164 -1.78 -1.65 3.08
N SER A 165 -3.10 -1.59 2.93
CA SER A 165 -3.95 -2.78 2.86
C SER A 165 -3.99 -3.29 1.42
N GLY A 166 -3.69 -4.58 1.20
CA GLY A 166 -3.60 -5.21 -0.12
C GLY A 166 -4.95 -5.46 -0.80
N ASP A 167 -6.05 -4.90 -0.30
CA ASP A 167 -7.39 -4.98 -0.89
C ASP A 167 -8.07 -3.61 -1.05
N VAL A 168 -7.30 -2.53 -0.98
CA VAL A 168 -7.79 -1.14 -1.14
C VAL A 168 -6.99 -0.45 -2.22
N LEU A 169 -7.60 -0.16 -3.35
CA LEU A 169 -6.99 0.68 -4.38
C LEU A 169 -6.96 2.13 -3.91
N LEU A 170 -5.76 2.71 -3.85
CA LEU A 170 -5.53 4.12 -3.53
C LEU A 170 -5.17 4.88 -4.80
N LEU A 171 -5.92 5.93 -5.07
CA LEU A 171 -5.64 6.87 -6.14
C LEU A 171 -5.62 8.29 -5.57
N PHE A 172 -4.47 8.89 -5.54
CA PHE A 172 -4.25 10.25 -5.06
C PHE A 172 -3.03 10.85 -5.75
N ASN A 173 -2.90 12.17 -5.70
CA ASN A 173 -1.68 12.81 -6.20
C ASN A 173 -0.64 12.88 -5.08
N PRO A 174 0.53 12.23 -5.22
CA PRO A 174 1.61 12.29 -4.23
C PRO A 174 2.12 13.70 -3.91
N LEU A 175 1.89 14.67 -4.78
CA LEU A 175 2.19 16.09 -4.50
C LEU A 175 1.40 16.64 -3.29
N GLN A 176 0.32 15.97 -2.88
CA GLN A 176 -0.44 16.31 -1.68
C GLN A 176 0.20 15.81 -0.38
N ILE A 177 1.20 14.94 -0.48
CA ILE A 177 1.98 14.52 0.69
C ILE A 177 2.87 15.70 1.08
N GLY A 178 2.50 16.37 2.17
CA GLY A 178 3.36 17.36 2.81
C GLY A 178 4.37 16.69 3.75
N ASP A 179 5.26 17.50 4.30
CA ASP A 179 6.10 17.04 5.41
C ASP A 179 5.19 16.65 6.58
N PRO A 180 5.18 15.39 7.01
CA PRO A 180 4.34 14.96 8.13
C PRO A 180 4.74 15.64 9.45
N GLY A 181 5.97 16.10 9.61
CA GLY A 181 6.46 16.81 10.80
C GLY A 181 6.28 16.04 12.12
N THR A 182 5.89 14.78 12.03
CA THR A 182 5.56 13.89 13.15
C THR A 182 6.07 12.48 12.87
N ASP A 183 6.16 11.65 13.90
CA ASP A 183 6.66 10.28 13.79
C ASP A 183 5.72 9.36 13.00
N ALA A 184 4.42 9.70 12.90
CA ALA A 184 3.43 8.92 12.15
C ALA A 184 2.34 9.81 11.56
N CYS A 185 1.93 9.51 10.32
CA CYS A 185 0.79 10.15 9.69
C CYS A 185 -0.12 9.13 8.99
N ALA A 186 -1.38 9.52 8.78
CA ALA A 186 -2.35 8.71 8.07
C ALA A 186 -2.82 9.42 6.80
N LEU A 187 -2.84 8.68 5.69
CA LEU A 187 -3.53 9.13 4.48
C LEU A 187 -5.03 8.86 4.65
N SER A 188 -5.83 9.91 4.56
CA SER A 188 -7.28 9.84 4.71
C SER A 188 -7.98 10.80 3.76
N PHE A 189 -9.25 10.57 3.52
CA PHE A 189 -10.11 11.48 2.77
C PHE A 189 -11.35 11.83 3.60
N LYS A 190 -11.95 12.96 3.29
CA LYS A 190 -13.15 13.41 3.97
C LYS A 190 -14.38 12.80 3.29
N GLU A 191 -15.24 12.18 4.11
CA GLU A 191 -16.45 11.52 3.62
C GLU A 191 -17.58 11.61 4.66
N SER A 192 -18.80 11.23 4.26
CA SER A 192 -19.96 11.23 5.16
C SER A 192 -19.84 10.16 6.25
N VAL A 193 -20.47 10.41 7.40
CA VAL A 193 -20.51 9.46 8.52
C VAL A 193 -21.22 8.15 8.16
N ASP A 194 -22.12 8.19 7.16
CA ASP A 194 -22.80 7.00 6.64
C ASP A 194 -21.83 6.02 5.95
N ILE A 195 -20.80 6.53 5.29
CA ILE A 195 -19.72 5.74 4.75
C ILE A 195 -18.73 5.38 5.89
N GLY A 196 -18.39 6.36 6.73
CA GLY A 196 -17.47 6.19 7.86
C GLY A 196 -17.83 5.07 8.81
N LYS A 197 -19.12 4.73 8.99
CA LYS A 197 -19.56 3.61 9.87
C LYS A 197 -18.96 2.25 9.51
N ASN A 198 -18.54 2.06 8.26
CA ASN A 198 -17.95 0.80 7.78
C ASN A 198 -16.41 0.80 7.79
N HIS A 199 -15.79 1.93 8.14
CA HIS A 199 -14.35 2.16 8.03
C HIS A 199 -13.72 2.60 9.35
N GLY A 200 -12.43 2.90 9.31
CA GLY A 200 -11.73 3.64 10.35
C GLY A 200 -11.95 5.14 10.15
N VAL A 201 -12.29 5.84 11.21
CA VAL A 201 -12.52 7.29 11.19
C VAL A 201 -11.52 7.97 12.11
N PHE A 202 -10.77 8.95 11.60
CA PHE A 202 -9.88 9.79 12.38
C PHE A 202 -10.60 11.07 12.78
N LEU A 203 -10.61 11.35 14.07
CA LEU A 203 -11.03 12.66 14.61
C LEU A 203 -9.80 13.54 14.80
N ARG A 204 -9.82 14.72 14.16
CA ARG A 204 -8.72 15.69 14.30
C ARG A 204 -8.94 16.60 15.51
N GLY A 205 -7.86 16.88 16.23
CA GLY A 205 -7.83 17.95 17.22
C GLY A 205 -7.64 19.33 16.59
N SER A 206 -7.78 20.38 17.39
CA SER A 206 -7.58 21.78 16.97
C SER A 206 -6.14 22.05 16.48
N ASN A 207 -5.17 21.26 16.91
CA ASN A 207 -3.76 21.31 16.50
C ASN A 207 -3.49 20.55 15.19
N GLY A 208 -4.52 20.02 14.52
CA GLY A 208 -4.39 19.25 13.28
C GLY A 208 -3.97 17.78 13.46
N LEU A 209 -3.56 17.36 14.65
CA LEU A 209 -3.17 15.98 14.94
C LEU A 209 -4.40 15.08 15.14
N VAL A 210 -4.19 13.76 14.99
CA VAL A 210 -5.23 12.77 15.28
C VAL A 210 -5.47 12.72 16.78
N LYS A 211 -6.68 13.12 17.20
CA LYS A 211 -7.12 13.05 18.58
C LYS A 211 -7.65 11.67 18.96
N LYS A 212 -8.33 11.01 18.02
CA LYS A 212 -8.97 9.71 18.27
C LYS A 212 -9.13 8.95 16.97
N PHE A 213 -8.98 7.63 17.04
CA PHE A 213 -9.33 6.69 15.96
C PHE A 213 -10.55 5.88 16.38
N LEU A 214 -11.57 5.86 15.52
CA LEU A 214 -12.81 5.14 15.72
C LEU A 214 -12.95 4.07 14.63
N HIS A 215 -13.09 2.82 15.01
CA HIS A 215 -13.20 1.71 14.05
C HIS A 215 -14.63 1.17 14.01
N LYS A 216 -15.27 1.25 12.84
CA LYS A 216 -16.61 0.71 12.55
C LYS A 216 -17.65 1.06 13.62
N GLN A 217 -17.78 2.33 13.94
CA GLN A 217 -18.76 2.83 14.88
C GLN A 217 -20.11 3.09 14.22
N THR A 218 -21.19 3.09 15.00
CA THR A 218 -22.51 3.49 14.50
C THR A 218 -22.51 4.99 14.11
N VAL A 219 -23.39 5.39 13.20
CA VAL A 219 -23.57 6.79 12.81
C VAL A 219 -23.87 7.68 14.03
N ALA A 220 -24.73 7.19 14.95
CA ALA A 220 -25.02 7.91 16.19
C ALA A 220 -23.78 8.15 17.04
N SER A 221 -22.91 7.12 17.18
CA SER A 221 -21.65 7.23 17.92
C SER A 221 -20.66 8.18 17.23
N LEU A 222 -20.56 8.14 15.90
CA LEU A 222 -19.69 9.04 15.13
C LEU A 222 -20.14 10.49 15.31
N ASN A 223 -21.44 10.79 15.15
CA ASN A 223 -22.00 12.14 15.35
C ASN A 223 -21.78 12.64 16.79
N ALA A 224 -21.99 11.79 17.79
CA ALA A 224 -21.76 12.13 19.19
C ALA A 224 -20.27 12.45 19.50
N CYS A 225 -19.34 11.92 18.71
CA CYS A 225 -17.92 12.20 18.80
C CYS A 225 -17.47 13.41 17.98
N GLY A 226 -18.34 14.02 17.16
CA GLY A 226 -18.04 15.16 16.31
C GLY A 226 -17.30 14.77 15.01
N ALA A 227 -17.59 13.58 14.49
CA ALA A 227 -17.08 13.14 13.20
C ALA A 227 -17.78 13.80 12.04
#